data_515560f023e3278c19e17a93bc680691
#
_entry.id   515560f023e3278c19e17a93bc680691
#
_cell.length_a   1.000
_cell.length_b   1.000
_cell.length_c   1.000
_cell.angle_alpha   90.00
_cell.angle_beta   90.00
_cell.angle_gamma   90.00
#
_symmetry.space_group_name_H-M   'P 1'
#
loop_
_entity.id
_entity.type
_entity.pdbx_description
1 polymer ?
#
loop_
_entity_poly.entity_id
_entity_poly.type
_entity_poly.pdbx_seq_one_letter_code
_entity_poly.pdbx_strand_id
1 'polypeptide(L)'
;MIRELSGQGHALKDLLAASGLPASTYHYNREKPAKPPTRPELRAKVAEIFGRTPNGCGHRQIAMCLRAEEGVRIADKTVLKMMHEIGISCGIRRETDYHRYNSYKGVVGKTFENLIGRDFSASGTWQKMGTDVTEFAQPWGKAYLAPVLDFFSEEVVAWSVSQHPGLRQQDEMLDMLIARKPEGKTPILTSDMGWQYQHERYWKRVEEAGFRQSMSRKGNCLDNACTEGLFGHIKDEFFRGQEWPDFESFKADLEAYIVHWNTVRRQKRLEGLTPVEYGNRTLETAA
;
A
#
# COMPACT_ATOMS: atom_id res chain seq x y z
N MET A 1 -31.49 -0.41 -13.70
CA MET A 1 -32.51 -0.66 -12.68
C MET A 1 -33.94 -0.59 -13.25
N ILE A 2 -34.57 0.60 -13.55
CA ILE A 2 -35.99 0.64 -14.08
C ILE A 2 -36.14 -0.22 -15.34
N ARG A 3 -35.21 -0.15 -16.29
CA ARG A 3 -35.24 -0.90 -17.55
C ARG A 3 -35.11 -2.42 -17.32
N GLU A 4 -34.28 -2.83 -16.40
CA GLU A 4 -34.08 -4.23 -16.00
C GLU A 4 -35.33 -4.80 -15.32
N LEU A 5 -35.89 -4.06 -14.36
CA LEU A 5 -37.09 -4.47 -13.65
C LEU A 5 -38.32 -4.50 -14.59
N SER A 6 -38.40 -3.58 -15.54
CA SER A 6 -39.45 -3.61 -16.58
C SER A 6 -39.30 -4.82 -17.51
N GLY A 7 -38.04 -5.23 -17.80
CA GLY A 7 -37.75 -6.47 -18.55
C GLY A 7 -38.08 -7.75 -17.77
N GLN A 8 -38.16 -7.68 -16.44
CA GLN A 8 -38.58 -8.75 -15.55
C GLN A 8 -40.10 -8.84 -15.34
N GLY A 9 -40.90 -8.01 -16.06
CA GLY A 9 -42.35 -8.06 -16.02
C GLY A 9 -43.01 -7.06 -15.10
N HIS A 10 -42.27 -6.18 -14.41
CA HIS A 10 -42.87 -5.13 -13.58
C HIS A 10 -43.45 -4.00 -14.46
N ALA A 11 -44.62 -3.51 -14.12
CA ALA A 11 -45.28 -2.44 -14.86
C ALA A 11 -44.45 -1.14 -14.79
N LEU A 12 -44.09 -0.57 -15.96
CA LEU A 12 -43.31 0.66 -16.06
C LEU A 12 -43.91 1.82 -15.27
N LYS A 13 -45.22 1.95 -15.25
CA LYS A 13 -45.98 2.99 -14.50
C LYS A 13 -45.64 2.94 -13.01
N ASP A 14 -45.60 1.75 -12.43
CA ASP A 14 -45.39 1.57 -10.97
C ASP A 14 -43.90 1.82 -10.64
N LEU A 15 -42.99 1.39 -11.52
CA LEU A 15 -41.54 1.66 -11.36
C LEU A 15 -41.24 3.16 -11.44
N LEU A 16 -41.88 3.88 -12.35
CA LEU A 16 -41.74 5.33 -12.46
C LEU A 16 -42.32 6.06 -11.24
N ALA A 17 -43.49 5.63 -10.75
CA ALA A 17 -44.07 6.17 -9.55
C ALA A 17 -43.19 5.94 -8.31
N ALA A 18 -42.67 4.72 -8.13
CA ALA A 18 -41.79 4.37 -7.02
C ALA A 18 -40.45 5.11 -7.06
N SER A 19 -39.92 5.42 -8.26
CA SER A 19 -38.66 6.14 -8.43
C SER A 19 -38.79 7.67 -8.40
N GLY A 20 -39.99 8.21 -8.45
CA GLY A 20 -40.26 9.65 -8.60
C GLY A 20 -39.79 10.23 -9.94
N LEU A 21 -39.51 9.40 -10.93
CA LEU A 21 -38.99 9.84 -12.23
C LEU A 21 -40.16 10.15 -13.19
N PRO A 22 -40.27 11.38 -13.75
CA PRO A 22 -41.27 11.69 -14.76
C PRO A 22 -41.15 10.79 -15.99
N ALA A 23 -42.29 10.31 -16.51
CA ALA A 23 -42.32 9.43 -17.70
C ALA A 23 -41.62 10.07 -18.92
N SER A 24 -41.82 11.36 -19.13
CA SER A 24 -41.14 12.14 -20.18
C SER A 24 -39.64 12.07 -20.07
N THR A 25 -39.11 12.23 -18.85
CA THR A 25 -37.65 12.13 -18.59
C THR A 25 -37.11 10.71 -18.86
N TYR A 26 -37.89 9.68 -18.48
CA TYR A 26 -37.55 8.28 -18.74
C TYR A 26 -37.48 8.01 -20.23
N HIS A 27 -38.54 8.35 -21.00
CA HIS A 27 -38.58 8.12 -22.44
C HIS A 27 -37.49 8.90 -23.17
N TYR A 28 -37.30 10.18 -22.83
CA TYR A 28 -36.24 11.00 -23.40
C TYR A 28 -34.83 10.36 -23.22
N ASN A 29 -34.56 9.84 -22.02
CA ASN A 29 -33.26 9.21 -21.76
C ASN A 29 -33.15 7.80 -22.39
N ARG A 30 -34.29 7.09 -22.57
CA ARG A 30 -34.33 5.78 -23.21
C ARG A 30 -34.00 5.86 -24.70
N GLU A 31 -34.45 6.88 -25.36
CA GLU A 31 -34.31 7.08 -26.80
C GLU A 31 -33.00 7.81 -27.18
N LYS A 32 -32.31 8.36 -26.19
CA LYS A 32 -31.00 8.95 -26.44
C LYS A 32 -29.99 7.87 -26.84
N PRO A 33 -29.39 7.97 -28.05
CA PRO A 33 -28.27 7.12 -28.39
C PRO A 33 -27.17 7.30 -27.34
N ALA A 34 -26.58 6.20 -26.92
CA ALA A 34 -25.43 6.26 -26.00
C ALA A 34 -24.37 7.17 -26.65
N LYS A 35 -24.07 8.29 -26.00
CA LYS A 35 -22.99 9.17 -26.50
C LYS A 35 -21.71 8.34 -26.60
N PRO A 36 -21.03 8.38 -27.74
CA PRO A 36 -19.75 7.70 -27.85
C PRO A 36 -18.84 8.16 -26.70
N PRO A 37 -18.05 7.26 -26.13
CA PRO A 37 -17.19 7.60 -25.01
C PRO A 37 -16.23 8.73 -25.43
N THR A 38 -16.28 9.85 -24.73
CA THR A 38 -15.32 10.93 -24.91
C THR A 38 -13.94 10.45 -24.46
N ARG A 39 -12.90 10.63 -25.30
CA ARG A 39 -11.51 10.24 -25.03
C ARG A 39 -11.32 8.73 -24.78
N PRO A 40 -11.56 7.86 -25.78
CA PRO A 40 -11.43 6.40 -25.65
C PRO A 40 -10.00 5.98 -25.26
N GLU A 41 -8.96 6.61 -25.80
CA GLU A 41 -7.56 6.36 -25.48
C GLU A 41 -7.26 6.57 -23.98
N LEU A 42 -7.80 7.66 -23.40
CA LEU A 42 -7.59 7.94 -22.00
C LEU A 42 -8.30 6.92 -21.09
N ARG A 43 -9.45 6.37 -21.52
CA ARG A 43 -10.12 5.28 -20.79
C ARG A 43 -9.30 3.99 -20.83
N ALA A 44 -8.69 3.68 -21.95
CA ALA A 44 -7.78 2.53 -22.06
C ALA A 44 -6.61 2.68 -21.09
N LYS A 45 -6.02 3.88 -21.00
CA LYS A 45 -4.96 4.18 -20.01
C LYS A 45 -5.45 4.09 -18.57
N VAL A 46 -6.65 4.56 -18.25
CA VAL A 46 -7.28 4.39 -16.92
C VAL A 46 -7.41 2.91 -16.57
N ALA A 47 -7.86 2.06 -17.51
CA ALA A 47 -7.98 0.62 -17.30
C ALA A 47 -6.61 -0.06 -17.15
N GLU A 48 -5.61 0.32 -17.95
CA GLU A 48 -4.24 -0.17 -17.87
C GLU A 48 -3.64 0.11 -16.47
N ILE A 49 -3.69 1.38 -16.04
CA ILE A 49 -3.14 1.78 -14.74
C ILE A 49 -3.87 1.07 -13.60
N PHE A 50 -5.20 0.92 -13.70
CA PHE A 50 -5.99 0.18 -12.72
C PHE A 50 -5.55 -1.27 -12.61
N GLY A 51 -5.23 -1.92 -13.72
CA GLY A 51 -4.83 -3.33 -13.79
C GLY A 51 -3.37 -3.61 -13.38
N ARG A 52 -2.58 -2.60 -12.97
CA ARG A 52 -1.18 -2.79 -12.54
C ARG A 52 -1.04 -3.53 -11.21
N THR A 53 -2.11 -3.59 -10.43
CA THR A 53 -2.17 -4.37 -9.18
C THR A 53 -3.39 -5.29 -9.19
N PRO A 54 -3.35 -6.45 -8.53
CA PRO A 54 -4.44 -7.43 -8.56
C PRO A 54 -5.81 -6.84 -8.19
N ASN A 55 -5.86 -5.97 -7.20
CA ASN A 55 -7.10 -5.36 -6.69
C ASN A 55 -7.36 -3.95 -7.25
N GLY A 56 -6.55 -3.52 -8.21
CA GLY A 56 -6.62 -2.19 -8.79
C GLY A 56 -6.18 -1.09 -7.83
N CYS A 57 -6.42 0.16 -8.22
CA CYS A 57 -6.07 1.32 -7.42
C CYS A 57 -7.15 2.41 -7.48
N GLY A 58 -7.08 3.36 -6.55
CA GLY A 58 -8.05 4.45 -6.46
C GLY A 58 -7.88 5.50 -7.57
N HIS A 59 -8.98 6.19 -7.93
CA HIS A 59 -9.00 7.23 -8.96
C HIS A 59 -7.94 8.34 -8.77
N ARG A 60 -7.56 8.66 -7.53
CA ARG A 60 -6.52 9.66 -7.24
C ARG A 60 -5.15 9.17 -7.66
N GLN A 61 -4.85 7.90 -7.45
CA GLN A 61 -3.59 7.30 -7.89
C GLN A 61 -3.52 7.25 -9.40
N ILE A 62 -4.59 6.80 -10.07
CA ILE A 62 -4.69 6.82 -11.54
C ILE A 62 -4.48 8.25 -12.08
N ALA A 63 -5.09 9.26 -11.44
CA ALA A 63 -4.91 10.64 -11.87
C ALA A 63 -3.45 11.13 -11.71
N MET A 64 -2.74 10.71 -10.66
CA MET A 64 -1.31 11.02 -10.48
C MET A 64 -0.46 10.34 -11.57
N CYS A 65 -0.73 9.07 -11.90
CA CYS A 65 -0.05 8.36 -12.99
C CYS A 65 -0.28 9.05 -14.34
N LEU A 66 -1.52 9.39 -14.68
CA LEU A 66 -1.84 10.08 -15.94
C LEU A 66 -1.13 11.44 -16.08
N ARG A 67 -1.01 12.17 -14.97
CA ARG A 67 -0.29 13.46 -14.98
C ARG A 67 1.21 13.30 -15.18
N ALA A 68 1.80 12.30 -14.54
CA ALA A 68 3.25 12.11 -14.54
C ALA A 68 3.75 11.36 -15.78
N GLU A 69 3.03 10.35 -16.24
CA GLU A 69 3.47 9.46 -17.32
C GLU A 69 2.99 9.93 -18.69
N GLU A 70 1.77 10.51 -18.76
CA GLU A 70 1.16 10.93 -20.01
C GLU A 70 1.07 12.46 -20.17
N GLY A 71 1.53 13.23 -19.17
CA GLY A 71 1.42 14.69 -19.17
C GLY A 71 -0.02 15.24 -19.17
N VAL A 72 -1.02 14.38 -18.87
CA VAL A 72 -2.43 14.73 -18.98
C VAL A 72 -2.91 15.47 -17.75
N ARG A 73 -3.26 16.75 -17.88
CA ARG A 73 -3.93 17.50 -16.82
C ARG A 73 -5.40 17.10 -16.73
N ILE A 74 -5.74 16.31 -15.73
CA ILE A 74 -7.10 15.81 -15.49
C ILE A 74 -7.47 15.92 -14.02
N ALA A 75 -8.75 16.26 -13.75
CA ALA A 75 -9.28 16.31 -12.39
C ALA A 75 -9.56 14.88 -11.88
N ASP A 76 -9.30 14.63 -10.59
CA ASP A 76 -9.54 13.33 -9.94
C ASP A 76 -10.98 12.84 -10.11
N LYS A 77 -11.98 13.75 -10.02
CA LYS A 77 -13.40 13.44 -10.24
C LYS A 77 -13.70 12.97 -11.67
N THR A 78 -12.95 13.47 -12.67
CA THR A 78 -13.11 13.06 -14.06
C THR A 78 -12.61 11.62 -14.25
N VAL A 79 -11.50 11.28 -13.62
CA VAL A 79 -10.99 9.90 -13.61
C VAL A 79 -11.98 8.95 -12.94
N LEU A 80 -12.54 9.34 -11.78
CA LEU A 80 -13.58 8.54 -11.11
C LEU A 80 -14.78 8.29 -12.01
N LYS A 81 -15.25 9.33 -12.75
CA LYS A 81 -16.34 9.18 -13.72
C LYS A 81 -15.97 8.20 -14.84
N MET A 82 -14.75 8.30 -15.40
CA MET A 82 -14.26 7.37 -16.43
C MET A 82 -14.21 5.94 -15.91
N MET A 83 -13.73 5.71 -14.68
CA MET A 83 -13.73 4.38 -14.04
C MET A 83 -15.15 3.79 -14.01
N HIS A 84 -16.13 4.55 -13.55
CA HIS A 84 -17.53 4.10 -13.52
C HIS A 84 -18.07 3.81 -14.92
N GLU A 85 -17.73 4.65 -15.93
CA GLU A 85 -18.19 4.47 -17.31
C GLU A 85 -17.64 3.20 -17.97
N ILE A 86 -16.43 2.74 -17.57
CA ILE A 86 -15.83 1.49 -18.04
C ILE A 86 -16.08 0.31 -17.08
N GLY A 87 -16.91 0.50 -16.06
CA GLY A 87 -17.35 -0.56 -15.15
C GLY A 87 -16.34 -1.01 -14.11
N ILE A 88 -15.26 -0.24 -13.88
CA ILE A 88 -14.26 -0.55 -12.85
C ILE A 88 -14.46 0.29 -11.59
N SER A 89 -14.25 -0.33 -10.43
CA SER A 89 -14.32 0.35 -9.14
C SER A 89 -13.26 -0.21 -8.19
N CYS A 90 -12.59 0.68 -7.48
CA CYS A 90 -11.65 0.29 -6.43
C CYS A 90 -12.41 -0.25 -5.22
N GLY A 91 -12.19 -1.52 -4.86
CA GLY A 91 -12.79 -2.20 -3.70
C GLY A 91 -12.04 -1.95 -2.38
N ILE A 92 -10.90 -1.27 -2.43
CA ILE A 92 -10.00 -1.07 -1.30
C ILE A 92 -10.69 -0.25 -0.20
N ARG A 93 -10.58 -0.70 1.06
CA ARG A 93 -11.06 -0.01 2.28
C ARG A 93 -12.55 0.29 2.33
N ARG A 94 -13.40 -0.54 1.73
CA ARG A 94 -14.86 -0.43 1.93
C ARG A 94 -15.30 -0.93 3.31
N GLU A 95 -14.55 -1.87 3.90
CA GLU A 95 -14.77 -2.38 5.25
C GLU A 95 -13.42 -2.52 5.96
N THR A 96 -13.30 -1.96 7.15
CA THR A 96 -12.15 -2.14 8.03
C THR A 96 -12.53 -3.14 9.11
N ASP A 97 -12.12 -4.39 8.96
CA ASP A 97 -12.10 -5.33 10.08
C ASP A 97 -10.99 -4.89 11.04
N TYR A 98 -11.40 -4.33 12.16
CA TYR A 98 -10.49 -3.91 13.22
C TYR A 98 -10.03 -5.13 14.01
N HIS A 99 -8.94 -5.76 13.60
CA HIS A 99 -8.31 -6.81 14.41
C HIS A 99 -7.57 -6.19 15.59
N ARG A 100 -7.97 -6.60 16.80
CA ARG A 100 -7.27 -6.23 18.04
C ARG A 100 -5.84 -6.75 17.97
N TYR A 101 -4.88 -5.83 17.97
CA TYR A 101 -3.47 -6.15 18.10
C TYR A 101 -3.19 -6.83 19.45
N ASN A 102 -2.59 -8.01 19.43
CA ASN A 102 -2.09 -8.69 20.62
C ASN A 102 -0.56 -8.59 20.62
N SER A 103 -0.02 -7.64 21.39
CA SER A 103 1.43 -7.54 21.57
C SER A 103 1.98 -8.74 22.34
N TYR A 104 3.14 -9.23 21.92
CA TYR A 104 3.88 -10.26 22.65
C TYR A 104 4.12 -9.83 24.11
N LYS A 105 3.76 -10.69 25.07
CA LYS A 105 3.78 -10.35 26.51
C LYS A 105 5.10 -10.74 27.22
N GLY A 106 6.07 -11.34 26.51
CA GLY A 106 7.34 -11.80 27.09
C GLY A 106 8.42 -10.73 27.08
N VAL A 107 9.29 -10.74 28.09
CA VAL A 107 10.60 -10.06 28.04
C VAL A 107 11.62 -11.16 27.82
N VAL A 108 12.33 -11.14 26.69
CA VAL A 108 13.23 -12.22 26.29
C VAL A 108 14.68 -11.76 26.16
N GLY A 109 14.93 -10.43 26.12
CA GLY A 109 16.27 -9.89 25.90
C GLY A 109 16.39 -8.40 26.22
N LYS A 110 17.30 -7.72 25.51
CA LYS A 110 17.59 -6.30 25.70
C LYS A 110 16.47 -5.44 25.07
N THR A 111 15.97 -4.47 25.81
CA THR A 111 15.04 -3.46 25.31
C THR A 111 15.75 -2.14 25.06
N PHE A 112 15.23 -1.33 24.15
CA PHE A 112 15.81 -0.05 23.77
C PHE A 112 14.81 1.09 23.98
N GLU A 113 15.34 2.29 24.19
CA GLU A 113 14.53 3.50 24.36
C GLU A 113 13.75 3.83 23.08
N ASN A 114 12.56 4.42 23.24
CA ASN A 114 11.78 4.95 22.11
C ASN A 114 12.36 6.30 21.66
N LEU A 115 13.24 6.26 20.69
CA LEU A 115 13.88 7.45 20.10
C LEU A 115 12.97 8.20 19.10
N ILE A 116 11.91 7.56 18.61
CA ILE A 116 10.97 8.16 17.65
C ILE A 116 9.96 9.05 18.35
N GLY A 117 9.42 8.60 19.53
CA GLY A 117 8.48 9.40 20.31
C GLY A 117 7.21 9.83 19.53
N ARG A 118 6.78 9.05 18.53
CA ARG A 118 5.71 9.36 17.56
C ARG A 118 6.02 10.49 16.55
N ASP A 119 7.24 11.01 16.55
CA ASP A 119 7.68 11.92 15.51
C ASP A 119 8.28 11.12 14.34
N PHE A 120 7.41 10.75 13.40
CA PHE A 120 7.78 10.05 12.16
C PHE A 120 8.30 11.00 11.08
N SER A 121 8.37 12.31 11.34
CA SER A 121 8.91 13.27 10.39
C SER A 121 10.41 13.06 10.22
N ALA A 122 10.88 13.17 9.00
CA ALA A 122 12.29 13.16 8.66
C ALA A 122 12.56 14.23 7.59
N SER A 123 13.74 14.83 7.58
CA SER A 123 14.13 15.84 6.62
C SER A 123 14.92 15.30 5.42
N GLY A 124 15.20 14.00 5.41
CA GLY A 124 15.88 13.28 4.35
C GLY A 124 15.85 11.78 4.53
N THR A 125 16.23 11.07 3.48
CA THR A 125 16.34 9.60 3.49
C THR A 125 17.39 9.11 4.48
N TRP A 126 17.21 7.89 4.97
CA TRP A 126 18.15 7.25 5.90
C TRP A 126 18.33 8.00 7.23
N GLN A 127 17.26 8.61 7.74
CA GLN A 127 17.26 9.21 9.08
C GLN A 127 16.47 8.39 10.07
N LYS A 128 15.22 8.05 9.73
CA LYS A 128 14.30 7.30 10.56
C LYS A 128 13.65 6.21 9.71
N MET A 129 13.65 4.99 10.22
CA MET A 129 13.13 3.81 9.55
C MET A 129 12.31 2.96 10.49
N GLY A 130 11.34 2.24 9.95
CA GLY A 130 10.54 1.30 10.73
C GLY A 130 10.60 -0.10 10.15
N THR A 131 10.60 -1.09 11.03
CA THR A 131 10.48 -2.50 10.67
C THR A 131 9.46 -3.19 11.56
N ASP A 132 8.75 -4.15 11.00
CA ASP A 132 7.80 -5.02 11.69
C ASP A 132 7.59 -6.28 10.85
N VAL A 133 6.87 -7.28 11.36
CA VAL A 133 6.56 -8.51 10.64
C VAL A 133 5.05 -8.63 10.45
N THR A 134 4.62 -8.82 9.20
CA THR A 134 3.22 -9.11 8.90
C THR A 134 3.05 -10.52 8.35
N GLU A 135 1.92 -11.15 8.71
CA GLU A 135 1.54 -12.50 8.28
C GLU A 135 0.55 -12.44 7.12
N PHE A 136 0.70 -13.37 6.18
CA PHE A 136 -0.24 -13.70 5.10
C PHE A 136 -0.63 -15.16 5.20
N ALA A 137 -1.93 -15.45 5.34
CA ALA A 137 -2.46 -16.79 5.38
C ALA A 137 -2.97 -17.20 3.99
N GLN A 138 -2.57 -18.39 3.52
CA GLN A 138 -2.91 -18.96 2.22
C GLN A 138 -3.30 -20.44 2.40
N PRO A 139 -3.99 -21.08 1.44
CA PRO A 139 -4.36 -22.51 1.54
C PRO A 139 -3.18 -23.45 1.77
N TRP A 140 -2.00 -23.13 1.23
CA TRP A 140 -0.76 -23.92 1.40
C TRP A 140 -0.03 -23.63 2.72
N GLY A 141 -0.44 -22.64 3.51
CA GLY A 141 0.21 -22.30 4.78
C GLY A 141 0.35 -20.78 4.98
N LYS A 142 1.42 -20.38 5.64
CA LYS A 142 1.66 -18.98 5.98
C LYS A 142 2.94 -18.46 5.35
N ALA A 143 2.94 -17.17 5.04
CA ALA A 143 4.12 -16.40 4.70
C ALA A 143 4.23 -15.17 5.60
N TYR A 144 5.45 -14.73 5.83
CA TYR A 144 5.78 -13.57 6.65
C TYR A 144 6.66 -12.60 5.89
N LEU A 145 6.29 -11.33 5.89
CA LEU A 145 7.09 -10.25 5.33
C LEU A 145 7.68 -9.43 6.46
N ALA A 146 9.00 -9.23 6.44
CA ALA A 146 9.75 -8.32 7.30
C ALA A 146 10.35 -7.20 6.43
N PRO A 147 9.69 -6.06 6.24
CA PRO A 147 10.19 -4.92 5.49
C PRO A 147 10.91 -3.92 6.39
N VAL A 148 11.74 -3.07 5.80
CA VAL A 148 12.22 -1.82 6.40
C VAL A 148 11.74 -0.65 5.54
N LEU A 149 10.93 0.21 6.16
CA LEU A 149 10.35 1.40 5.53
C LEU A 149 11.12 2.66 5.93
N ASP A 150 11.63 3.41 4.97
CA ASP A 150 12.15 4.76 5.21
C ASP A 150 10.98 5.73 5.40
N PHE A 151 10.95 6.48 6.51
CA PHE A 151 9.82 7.35 6.85
C PHE A 151 9.76 8.64 6.04
N PHE A 152 10.88 9.04 5.44
CA PHE A 152 10.91 10.24 4.60
C PHE A 152 10.34 9.97 3.22
N SER A 153 10.89 8.98 2.52
CA SER A 153 10.53 8.65 1.14
C SER A 153 9.38 7.66 1.03
N GLU A 154 9.00 6.95 2.11
CA GLU A 154 8.11 5.79 2.09
C GLU A 154 8.63 4.63 1.20
N GLU A 155 9.94 4.60 0.93
CA GLU A 155 10.59 3.50 0.23
C GLU A 155 10.75 2.30 1.16
N VAL A 156 10.40 1.11 0.67
CA VAL A 156 10.77 -0.15 1.30
C VAL A 156 12.22 -0.45 0.90
N VAL A 157 13.17 -0.07 1.76
CA VAL A 157 14.60 -0.13 1.46
C VAL A 157 15.22 -1.52 1.62
N ALA A 158 14.59 -2.39 2.41
CA ALA A 158 14.98 -3.79 2.57
C ALA A 158 13.78 -4.63 2.94
N TRP A 159 13.81 -5.93 2.64
CA TRP A 159 12.77 -6.89 3.02
C TRP A 159 13.29 -8.32 3.04
N SER A 160 12.57 -9.20 3.73
CA SER A 160 12.69 -10.65 3.59
C SER A 160 11.30 -11.28 3.65
N VAL A 161 11.07 -12.29 2.81
CA VAL A 161 9.82 -13.08 2.77
C VAL A 161 10.15 -14.52 3.14
N SER A 162 9.49 -15.06 4.17
CA SER A 162 9.77 -16.40 4.72
C SER A 162 8.49 -17.14 5.10
N GLN A 163 8.51 -18.47 5.08
CA GLN A 163 7.43 -19.31 5.64
C GLN A 163 7.46 -19.37 7.18
N HIS A 164 8.58 -18.99 7.79
CA HIS A 164 8.76 -19.05 9.24
C HIS A 164 9.31 -17.70 9.76
N PRO A 165 8.58 -17.03 10.67
CA PRO A 165 9.10 -15.83 11.29
C PRO A 165 10.22 -16.20 12.28
N GLY A 166 11.33 -15.51 12.22
CA GLY A 166 12.44 -15.77 13.15
C GLY A 166 13.72 -15.05 12.79
N LEU A 167 14.79 -15.40 13.50
CA LEU A 167 16.09 -14.71 13.35
C LEU A 167 16.67 -14.82 11.94
N ARG A 168 16.51 -15.97 11.27
CA ARG A 168 16.98 -16.12 9.89
C ARG A 168 16.34 -15.11 8.94
N GLN A 169 15.03 -14.90 9.06
CA GLN A 169 14.33 -13.89 8.27
C GLN A 169 14.87 -12.48 8.57
N GLN A 170 15.12 -12.18 9.85
CA GLN A 170 15.69 -10.89 10.24
C GLN A 170 17.12 -10.71 9.72
N ASP A 171 17.93 -11.78 9.70
CA ASP A 171 19.29 -11.73 9.14
C ASP A 171 19.27 -11.42 7.64
N GLU A 172 18.42 -12.08 6.87
CA GLU A 172 18.27 -11.85 5.42
C GLU A 172 17.82 -10.40 5.13
N MET A 173 16.88 -9.87 5.92
CA MET A 173 16.45 -8.48 5.82
C MET A 173 17.58 -7.52 6.18
N LEU A 174 18.33 -7.78 7.27
CA LEU A 174 19.47 -6.95 7.68
C LEU A 174 20.62 -7.01 6.68
N ASP A 175 20.89 -8.14 6.04
CA ASP A 175 21.91 -8.24 4.98
C ASP A 175 21.60 -7.28 3.83
N MET A 176 20.34 -7.25 3.37
CA MET A 176 19.89 -6.31 2.35
C MET A 176 19.98 -4.85 2.81
N LEU A 177 19.55 -4.57 4.05
CA LEU A 177 19.55 -3.23 4.62
C LEU A 177 20.96 -2.66 4.76
N ILE A 178 21.87 -3.46 5.27
CA ILE A 178 23.27 -3.08 5.49
C ILE A 178 23.99 -2.84 4.15
N ALA A 179 23.76 -3.71 3.17
CA ALA A 179 24.34 -3.58 1.82
C ALA A 179 23.91 -2.29 1.10
N ARG A 180 22.72 -1.75 1.43
CA ARG A 180 22.17 -0.54 0.82
C ARG A 180 22.46 0.74 1.62
N LYS A 181 22.92 0.61 2.86
CA LYS A 181 23.13 1.76 3.75
C LYS A 181 24.20 2.71 3.18
N PRO A 182 23.89 3.99 2.95
CA PRO A 182 24.89 4.96 2.52
C PRO A 182 25.97 5.16 3.59
N GLU A 183 27.20 5.35 3.15
CA GLU A 183 28.32 5.63 4.04
C GLU A 183 28.09 6.88 4.89
N GLY A 184 28.53 6.86 6.14
CA GLY A 184 28.40 8.00 7.07
C GLY A 184 27.00 8.22 7.66
N LYS A 185 25.96 7.50 7.21
CA LYS A 185 24.62 7.60 7.80
C LYS A 185 24.51 6.74 9.07
N THR A 186 23.82 7.27 10.08
CA THR A 186 23.51 6.59 11.35
C THR A 186 21.99 6.59 11.60
N PRO A 187 21.20 5.85 10.81
CA PRO A 187 19.76 5.89 10.90
C PRO A 187 19.22 5.35 12.22
N ILE A 188 18.05 5.85 12.65
CA ILE A 188 17.26 5.22 13.71
C ILE A 188 16.42 4.13 13.05
N LEU A 189 16.59 2.88 13.52
CA LEU A 189 15.75 1.75 13.13
C LEU A 189 14.79 1.42 14.27
N THR A 190 13.49 1.69 14.09
CA THR A 190 12.46 1.44 15.09
C THR A 190 11.69 0.15 14.79
N SER A 191 11.35 -0.58 15.84
CA SER A 191 10.52 -1.78 15.80
C SER A 191 9.53 -1.80 16.95
N ASP A 192 8.64 -2.79 16.97
CA ASP A 192 7.91 -3.14 18.17
C ASP A 192 8.82 -3.87 19.17
N MET A 193 8.25 -4.34 20.30
CA MET A 193 8.95 -5.13 21.32
C MET A 193 8.93 -6.63 21.00
N GLY A 194 8.88 -7.05 19.73
CA GLY A 194 8.97 -8.45 19.33
C GLY A 194 10.27 -9.10 19.82
N TRP A 195 10.19 -10.39 20.20
CA TRP A 195 11.33 -11.12 20.75
C TRP A 195 12.55 -11.13 19.82
N GLN A 196 12.32 -11.17 18.50
CA GLN A 196 13.37 -11.18 17.48
C GLN A 196 14.23 -9.92 17.54
N TYR A 197 13.63 -8.75 17.83
CA TYR A 197 14.31 -7.46 17.93
C TYR A 197 15.06 -7.28 19.23
N GLN A 198 14.68 -8.02 20.30
CA GLN A 198 15.33 -8.05 21.61
C GLN A 198 16.50 -9.04 21.65
N HIS A 199 16.60 -9.94 20.66
CA HIS A 199 17.61 -10.98 20.62
C HIS A 199 18.99 -10.40 20.32
N GLU A 200 20.03 -10.94 21.01
CA GLU A 200 21.40 -10.45 20.93
C GLU A 200 21.97 -10.45 19.50
N ARG A 201 21.71 -11.50 18.74
CA ARG A 201 22.12 -11.62 17.33
C ARG A 201 21.58 -10.50 16.47
N TYR A 202 20.36 -10.00 16.71
CA TYR A 202 19.75 -8.92 15.95
C TYR A 202 20.33 -7.56 16.34
N TRP A 203 20.27 -7.20 17.63
CA TRP A 203 20.65 -5.86 18.04
C TRP A 203 22.15 -5.59 17.91
N LYS A 204 23.03 -6.61 18.08
CA LYS A 204 24.45 -6.44 17.82
C LYS A 204 24.72 -6.11 16.34
N ARG A 205 24.09 -6.81 15.41
CA ARG A 205 24.23 -6.54 13.96
C ARG A 205 23.75 -5.13 13.61
N VAL A 206 22.64 -4.68 14.19
CA VAL A 206 22.09 -3.33 14.00
C VAL A 206 23.10 -2.28 14.49
N GLU A 207 23.66 -2.47 15.69
CA GLU A 207 24.65 -1.56 16.29
C GLU A 207 25.97 -1.54 15.50
N GLU A 208 26.52 -2.71 15.20
CA GLU A 208 27.77 -2.87 14.41
C GLU A 208 27.66 -2.25 13.01
N ALA A 209 26.47 -2.31 12.39
CA ALA A 209 26.20 -1.65 11.13
C ALA A 209 25.97 -0.13 11.22
N GLY A 210 26.06 0.44 12.42
CA GLY A 210 25.92 1.88 12.68
C GLY A 210 24.49 2.40 12.68
N PHE A 211 23.49 1.55 12.93
CA PHE A 211 22.12 1.98 13.20
C PHE A 211 21.91 2.24 14.69
N ARG A 212 21.00 3.14 15.02
CA ARG A 212 20.52 3.35 16.38
C ARG A 212 19.18 2.63 16.54
N GLN A 213 19.15 1.57 17.33
CA GLN A 213 17.92 0.84 17.58
C GLN A 213 16.97 1.62 18.49
N SER A 214 15.69 1.63 18.13
CA SER A 214 14.59 2.20 18.89
C SER A 214 13.48 1.16 19.01
N MET A 215 12.76 1.15 20.14
CA MET A 215 11.61 0.27 20.32
C MET A 215 10.38 1.07 20.72
N SER A 216 9.22 0.71 20.16
CA SER A 216 7.93 1.28 20.54
C SER A 216 7.59 0.90 21.99
N ARG A 217 6.77 1.71 22.65
CA ARG A 217 6.29 1.40 23.99
C ARG A 217 5.36 0.18 23.95
N LYS A 218 5.45 -0.66 24.99
CA LYS A 218 4.65 -1.88 25.10
C LYS A 218 3.14 -1.60 24.91
N GLY A 219 2.52 -2.31 23.96
CA GLY A 219 1.07 -2.22 23.73
C GLY A 219 0.59 -0.93 23.05
N ASN A 220 1.48 -0.13 22.46
CA ASN A 220 1.14 1.11 21.80
C ASN A 220 1.29 1.00 20.26
N CYS A 221 0.22 0.62 19.57
CA CYS A 221 0.19 0.51 18.12
C CYS A 221 0.51 1.84 17.40
N LEU A 222 0.23 2.99 18.01
CA LEU A 222 0.52 4.29 17.42
C LEU A 222 2.02 4.57 17.22
N ASP A 223 2.87 3.86 17.93
CA ASP A 223 4.32 4.01 17.81
C ASP A 223 4.89 3.27 16.58
N ASN A 224 4.07 2.48 15.83
CA ASN A 224 4.44 1.77 14.60
C ASN A 224 3.51 2.08 13.40
N ALA A 225 2.79 3.19 13.46
CA ALA A 225 1.71 3.53 12.53
C ALA A 225 2.15 3.61 11.05
N CYS A 226 3.39 4.01 10.76
CA CYS A 226 3.90 4.08 9.38
C CYS A 226 4.03 2.69 8.75
N THR A 227 4.58 1.73 9.47
CA THR A 227 4.76 0.35 9.01
C THR A 227 3.41 -0.38 8.91
N GLU A 228 2.51 -0.15 9.88
CA GLU A 228 1.13 -0.65 9.82
C GLU A 228 0.37 -0.09 8.60
N GLY A 229 0.60 1.18 8.24
CA GLY A 229 0.05 1.80 7.04
C GLY A 229 0.51 1.10 5.75
N LEU A 230 1.80 0.76 5.65
CA LEU A 230 2.34 -0.03 4.55
C LEU A 230 1.64 -1.39 4.45
N PHE A 231 1.51 -2.11 5.57
CA PHE A 231 0.85 -3.42 5.61
C PHE A 231 -0.61 -3.35 5.16
N GLY A 232 -1.33 -2.29 5.57
CA GLY A 232 -2.68 -2.04 5.10
C GLY A 232 -2.76 -1.93 3.58
N HIS A 233 -1.85 -1.18 2.97
CA HIS A 233 -1.78 -1.04 1.51
C HIS A 233 -1.43 -2.34 0.80
N ILE A 234 -0.41 -3.08 1.27
CA ILE A 234 -0.03 -4.37 0.69
C ILE A 234 -1.21 -5.34 0.74
N LYS A 235 -1.87 -5.44 1.91
CA LYS A 235 -3.02 -6.35 2.07
C LYS A 235 -4.19 -5.95 1.18
N ASP A 236 -4.48 -4.68 1.05
CA ASP A 236 -5.63 -4.20 0.28
C ASP A 236 -5.37 -4.24 -1.25
N GLU A 237 -4.20 -3.80 -1.71
CA GLU A 237 -3.90 -3.63 -3.14
C GLU A 237 -3.40 -4.92 -3.79
N PHE A 238 -2.70 -5.77 -3.03
CA PHE A 238 -2.05 -6.98 -3.54
C PHE A 238 -2.72 -8.27 -3.07
N PHE A 239 -2.99 -8.41 -1.75
CA PHE A 239 -3.26 -9.73 -1.15
C PHE A 239 -4.74 -10.10 -1.09
N ARG A 240 -5.64 -9.17 -0.72
CA ARG A 240 -7.04 -9.49 -0.38
C ARG A 240 -7.78 -10.12 -1.55
N GLY A 241 -8.40 -11.29 -1.29
CA GLY A 241 -9.16 -12.03 -2.29
C GLY A 241 -8.31 -12.72 -3.37
N GLN A 242 -7.00 -12.75 -3.21
CA GLN A 242 -6.07 -13.44 -4.09
C GLN A 242 -5.57 -14.73 -3.45
N GLU A 243 -5.34 -15.75 -4.28
CA GLU A 243 -4.78 -17.04 -3.89
C GLU A 243 -3.60 -17.38 -4.78
N TRP A 244 -2.55 -17.94 -4.19
CA TRP A 244 -1.37 -18.43 -4.90
C TRP A 244 -1.25 -19.94 -4.77
N PRO A 245 -0.70 -20.63 -5.78
CA PRO A 245 -0.58 -22.08 -5.76
C PRO A 245 0.44 -22.56 -4.71
N ASP A 246 1.47 -21.78 -4.44
CA ASP A 246 2.57 -22.12 -3.55
C ASP A 246 3.28 -20.88 -2.99
N PHE A 247 4.21 -21.12 -2.05
CA PHE A 247 5.00 -20.07 -1.42
C PHE A 247 5.92 -19.34 -2.38
N GLU A 248 6.56 -20.02 -3.32
CA GLU A 248 7.53 -19.40 -4.23
C GLU A 248 6.85 -18.42 -5.19
N SER A 249 5.70 -18.80 -5.73
CA SER A 249 4.86 -17.92 -6.55
C SER A 249 4.38 -16.70 -5.76
N PHE A 250 3.90 -16.91 -4.53
CA PHE A 250 3.50 -15.81 -3.65
C PHE A 250 4.66 -14.87 -3.35
N LYS A 251 5.84 -15.41 -3.01
CA LYS A 251 7.04 -14.64 -2.71
C LYS A 251 7.47 -13.79 -3.90
N ALA A 252 7.55 -14.38 -5.08
CA ALA A 252 7.95 -13.68 -6.30
C ALA A 252 7.01 -12.49 -6.61
N ASP A 253 5.69 -12.71 -6.52
CA ASP A 253 4.71 -11.67 -6.78
C ASP A 253 4.69 -10.58 -5.69
N LEU A 254 4.91 -10.95 -4.42
CA LEU A 254 5.03 -9.97 -3.32
C LEU A 254 6.28 -9.11 -3.48
N GLU A 255 7.40 -9.70 -3.84
CA GLU A 255 8.64 -8.96 -4.14
C GLU A 255 8.47 -8.03 -5.34
N ALA A 256 7.80 -8.48 -6.40
CA ALA A 256 7.43 -7.65 -7.54
C ALA A 256 6.50 -6.49 -7.13
N TYR A 257 5.53 -6.73 -6.22
CA TYR A 257 4.70 -5.68 -5.68
C TYR A 257 5.50 -4.65 -4.85
N ILE A 258 6.50 -5.07 -4.07
CA ILE A 258 7.38 -4.14 -3.34
C ILE A 258 8.17 -3.26 -4.32
N VAL A 259 8.66 -3.83 -5.42
CA VAL A 259 9.29 -3.05 -6.49
C VAL A 259 8.29 -2.06 -7.10
N HIS A 260 7.07 -2.50 -7.40
CA HIS A 260 5.98 -1.63 -7.87
C HIS A 260 5.68 -0.50 -6.86
N TRP A 261 5.62 -0.80 -5.56
CA TRP A 261 5.45 0.20 -4.51
C TRP A 261 6.51 1.29 -4.59
N ASN A 262 7.77 0.89 -4.72
CA ASN A 262 8.92 1.80 -4.72
C ASN A 262 9.02 2.65 -6.00
N THR A 263 8.72 2.06 -7.17
CA THR A 263 9.10 2.64 -8.48
C THR A 263 7.92 3.06 -9.35
N VAL A 264 6.71 2.59 -9.08
CA VAL A 264 5.53 2.84 -9.93
C VAL A 264 4.38 3.49 -9.14
N ARG A 265 4.16 3.06 -7.90
CA ARG A 265 3.05 3.52 -7.07
C ARG A 265 3.27 4.97 -6.62
N ARG A 266 2.50 5.88 -7.21
CA ARG A 266 2.55 7.32 -6.88
C ARG A 266 1.77 7.62 -5.61
N GLN A 267 2.26 8.54 -4.80
CA GLN A 267 1.67 8.83 -3.50
C GLN A 267 1.40 10.34 -3.35
N LYS A 268 0.20 10.66 -2.83
CA LYS A 268 -0.17 12.07 -2.63
C LYS A 268 0.73 12.77 -1.61
N ARG A 269 1.15 12.06 -0.55
CA ARG A 269 2.07 12.58 0.48
C ARG A 269 3.43 12.93 -0.13
N LEU A 270 3.84 12.20 -1.17
CA LEU A 270 5.09 12.41 -1.91
C LEU A 270 4.87 13.34 -3.14
N GLU A 271 3.90 14.23 -3.08
CA GLU A 271 3.58 15.20 -4.14
C GLU A 271 3.24 14.55 -5.50
N GLY A 272 2.78 13.30 -5.50
CA GLY A 272 2.48 12.54 -6.71
C GLY A 272 3.68 11.80 -7.29
N LEU A 273 4.81 11.81 -6.61
CA LEU A 273 6.00 11.03 -6.95
C LEU A 273 5.91 9.61 -6.39
N THR A 274 6.75 8.73 -6.91
CA THR A 274 7.02 7.42 -6.31
C THR A 274 8.01 7.58 -5.15
N PRO A 275 8.11 6.59 -4.23
CA PRO A 275 9.09 6.60 -3.15
C PRO A 275 10.53 6.88 -3.62
N VAL A 276 10.98 6.20 -4.67
CA VAL A 276 12.34 6.36 -5.22
C VAL A 276 12.52 7.74 -5.86
N GLU A 277 11.55 8.23 -6.65
CA GLU A 277 11.61 9.58 -7.24
C GLU A 277 11.69 10.65 -6.15
N TYR A 278 10.90 10.51 -5.07
CA TYR A 278 10.89 11.48 -3.98
C TYR A 278 12.21 11.48 -3.19
N GLY A 279 12.75 10.30 -2.91
CA GLY A 279 14.05 10.16 -2.24
C GLY A 279 15.19 10.79 -3.05
N ASN A 280 15.24 10.54 -4.35
CA ASN A 280 16.30 11.06 -5.25
C ASN A 280 16.22 12.57 -5.42
N ARG A 281 15.03 13.17 -5.57
CA ARG A 281 14.84 14.62 -5.70
C ARG A 281 15.47 15.41 -4.56
N THR A 282 15.45 14.86 -3.36
CA THR A 282 16.02 15.55 -2.19
C THR A 282 17.54 15.48 -2.15
N LEU A 283 18.12 14.42 -2.72
CA LEU A 283 19.58 14.33 -2.86
C LEU A 283 20.12 15.35 -3.86
N GLU A 284 19.40 15.60 -4.95
CA GLU A 284 19.77 16.62 -5.96
C GLU A 284 19.64 18.05 -5.43
N THR A 285 18.72 18.32 -4.50
CA THR A 285 18.56 19.67 -3.90
C THR A 285 19.55 19.92 -2.77
N ALA A 286 20.21 18.89 -2.25
CA ALA A 286 21.19 18.99 -1.15
C ALA A 286 22.65 18.96 -1.63
N ALA A 287 22.91 18.71 -2.92
CA ALA A 287 24.20 18.77 -3.60
C ALA A 287 24.40 20.12 -4.29
#